data_866ee4175ce8293210d647c904210b17
#
_entry.id   866ee4175ce8293210d647c904210b17
#
_cell.length_a   1.000
_cell.length_b   1.000
_cell.length_c   1.000
_cell.angle_alpha   90.00
_cell.angle_beta   90.00
_cell.angle_gamma   90.00
#
_symmetry.space_group_name_H-M   'P 1'
#
loop_
_entity.id
_entity.type
_entity.pdbx_description
1 polymer ?
#
loop_
_entity_poly.entity_id
_entity_poly.type
_entity_poly.pdbx_seq_one_letter_code
_entity_poly.pdbx_strand_id
1 'polypeptide(L)'
;MAVKFGETVVSNTTVRGSLNGISAGCENPEKALQLLNLVNTDPKVRNWFFYGVEGENFVYEGEKINKLNSNWGMAGYTQGTFFIVGQLISDEFNQWDEVKELNAEAAPSVMLGFDMDTSEVKTEIANCTAVYEKYKAELWTGAREPRELVKTMREELNKAGYEKILATAQAQVNAAK
;
A
#
# COMPACT_ATOMS: atom_id res chain seq x y z
N MET A 1 4.23 21.74 -1.53
CA MET A 1 3.51 21.63 -2.82
C MET A 1 3.78 20.26 -3.39
N ALA A 2 2.76 19.42 -3.60
CA ALA A 2 2.89 18.13 -4.27
C ALA A 2 2.60 18.33 -5.77
N VAL A 3 3.36 17.65 -6.64
CA VAL A 3 3.17 17.72 -8.09
C VAL A 3 2.98 16.31 -8.62
N LYS A 4 1.94 16.08 -9.43
CA LYS A 4 1.68 14.80 -10.09
C LYS A 4 2.86 14.46 -11.00
N PHE A 5 3.42 13.26 -10.82
CA PHE A 5 4.49 12.73 -11.65
C PHE A 5 4.01 11.46 -12.37
N GLY A 6 3.86 11.56 -13.68
CA GLY A 6 3.40 10.45 -14.52
C GLY A 6 1.89 10.21 -14.48
N GLU A 7 1.45 9.14 -15.12
CA GLU A 7 0.06 8.72 -15.15
C GLU A 7 -0.27 7.86 -13.94
N THR A 8 -1.51 7.98 -13.45
CA THR A 8 -2.01 7.13 -12.36
C THR A 8 -2.35 5.76 -12.91
N VAL A 9 -1.79 4.70 -12.32
CA VAL A 9 -1.99 3.31 -12.75
C VAL A 9 -2.48 2.45 -11.60
N VAL A 10 -3.53 1.67 -11.84
CA VAL A 10 -4.02 0.63 -10.92
C VAL A 10 -3.32 -0.69 -11.24
N SER A 11 -2.69 -1.28 -10.24
CA SER A 11 -2.02 -2.58 -10.32
C SER A 11 -2.49 -3.50 -9.18
N ASN A 12 -2.13 -4.79 -9.23
CA ASN A 12 -2.41 -5.72 -8.12
C ASN A 12 -1.85 -5.22 -6.78
N THR A 13 -0.66 -4.62 -6.80
CA THR A 13 -0.02 -4.08 -5.60
C THR A 13 -0.79 -2.90 -5.02
N THR A 14 -1.28 -1.98 -5.86
CA THR A 14 -2.06 -0.82 -5.39
C THR A 14 -3.41 -1.24 -4.84
N VAL A 15 -4.10 -2.22 -5.46
CA VAL A 15 -5.38 -2.75 -4.98
C VAL A 15 -5.24 -3.52 -3.66
N ARG A 16 -4.12 -4.24 -3.48
CA ARG A 16 -3.85 -5.07 -2.30
C ARG A 16 -2.98 -4.39 -1.25
N GLY A 17 -2.72 -3.11 -1.39
CA GLY A 17 -1.79 -2.36 -0.53
C GLY A 17 -2.18 -2.37 0.95
N SER A 18 -3.47 -2.50 1.27
CA SER A 18 -3.99 -2.58 2.64
C SER A 18 -5.12 -3.60 2.70
N LEU A 19 -4.87 -4.73 3.33
CA LEU A 19 -5.85 -5.79 3.52
C LEU A 19 -6.15 -5.97 5.01
N ASN A 20 -7.43 -6.13 5.33
CA ASN A 20 -7.89 -6.49 6.66
C ASN A 20 -8.36 -7.95 6.65
N GLY A 21 -7.95 -8.71 7.65
CA GLY A 21 -8.36 -10.09 7.82
C GLY A 21 -9.04 -10.30 9.18
N ILE A 22 -10.07 -11.13 9.21
CA ILE A 22 -10.67 -11.61 10.46
C ILE A 22 -10.06 -12.97 10.74
N SER A 23 -9.47 -13.13 11.93
CA SER A 23 -8.88 -14.40 12.35
C SER A 23 -9.90 -15.54 12.36
N ALA A 24 -9.51 -16.74 11.95
CA ALA A 24 -10.33 -17.93 12.06
C ALA A 24 -10.71 -18.28 13.54
N GLY A 25 -9.89 -17.83 14.51
CA GLY A 25 -10.18 -17.96 15.95
C GLY A 25 -11.00 -16.79 16.53
N CYS A 26 -11.56 -15.90 15.72
CA CYS A 26 -12.38 -14.80 16.22
C CYS A 26 -13.70 -15.32 16.77
N GLU A 27 -14.00 -15.04 18.04
CA GLU A 27 -15.26 -15.48 18.69
C GLU A 27 -16.50 -14.80 18.11
N ASN A 28 -16.35 -13.59 17.55
CA ASN A 28 -17.46 -12.79 17.03
C ASN A 28 -17.11 -12.19 15.66
N PRO A 29 -16.97 -13.00 14.59
CA PRO A 29 -16.54 -12.53 13.27
C PRO A 29 -17.53 -11.53 12.64
N GLU A 30 -18.84 -11.70 12.91
CA GLU A 30 -19.87 -10.78 12.45
C GLU A 30 -19.71 -9.37 13.03
N LYS A 31 -19.38 -9.24 14.33
CA LYS A 31 -19.11 -7.95 14.96
C LYS A 31 -17.82 -7.31 14.43
N ALA A 32 -16.79 -8.13 14.19
CA ALA A 32 -15.56 -7.65 13.55
C ALA A 32 -15.86 -7.10 12.15
N LEU A 33 -16.67 -7.81 11.35
CA LEU A 33 -17.09 -7.35 10.03
C LEU A 33 -17.96 -6.09 10.11
N GLN A 34 -18.87 -5.98 11.08
CA GLN A 34 -19.66 -4.77 11.32
C GLN A 34 -18.75 -3.56 11.60
N LEU A 35 -17.72 -3.71 12.44
CA LEU A 35 -16.76 -2.65 12.71
C LEU A 35 -16.04 -2.22 11.43
N LEU A 36 -15.52 -3.19 10.65
CA LEU A 36 -14.87 -2.91 9.37
C LEU A 36 -15.82 -2.19 8.39
N ASN A 37 -17.09 -2.56 8.37
CA ASN A 37 -18.08 -1.87 7.56
C ASN A 37 -18.29 -0.42 8.05
N LEU A 38 -18.48 -0.21 9.35
CA LEU A 38 -18.75 1.12 9.93
C LEU A 38 -17.59 2.09 9.69
N VAL A 39 -16.35 1.68 9.84
CA VAL A 39 -15.19 2.56 9.57
C VAL A 39 -15.04 2.92 8.09
N ASN A 40 -15.76 2.26 7.18
CA ASN A 40 -15.79 2.55 5.76
C ASN A 40 -17.06 3.25 5.27
N THR A 41 -18.14 3.28 6.07
CA THR A 41 -19.45 3.79 5.64
C THR A 41 -20.02 4.88 6.55
N ASP A 42 -19.60 4.95 7.81
CA ASP A 42 -20.08 5.92 8.78
C ASP A 42 -19.00 6.98 9.07
N PRO A 43 -19.19 8.25 8.62
CA PRO A 43 -18.21 9.32 8.84
C PRO A 43 -17.95 9.59 10.32
N LYS A 44 -18.95 9.40 11.20
CA LYS A 44 -18.80 9.64 12.64
C LYS A 44 -17.88 8.60 13.27
N VAL A 45 -18.12 7.32 13.00
CA VAL A 45 -17.26 6.21 13.46
C VAL A 45 -15.86 6.38 12.87
N ARG A 46 -15.76 6.75 11.59
CA ARG A 46 -14.47 7.00 10.93
C ARG A 46 -13.70 8.13 11.58
N ASN A 47 -14.35 9.24 11.93
CA ASN A 47 -13.72 10.38 12.60
C ASN A 47 -13.25 10.01 14.03
N TRP A 48 -14.03 9.24 14.78
CA TRP A 48 -13.58 8.72 16.07
C TRP A 48 -12.33 7.85 15.94
N PHE A 49 -12.31 7.02 14.92
CA PHE A 49 -11.14 6.16 14.65
C PHE A 49 -9.91 6.98 14.27
N PHE A 50 -10.10 8.08 13.53
CA PHE A 50 -9.00 8.90 12.98
C PHE A 50 -8.53 9.98 13.97
N TYR A 51 -9.46 10.68 14.61
CA TYR A 51 -9.18 11.85 15.46
C TYR A 51 -9.27 11.57 16.96
N GLY A 52 -9.93 10.49 17.38
CA GLY A 52 -10.12 10.12 18.78
C GLY A 52 -11.51 10.36 19.30
N VAL A 53 -11.62 10.71 20.58
CA VAL A 53 -12.89 10.91 21.29
C VAL A 53 -13.37 12.34 21.09
N GLU A 54 -14.62 12.49 20.63
CA GLU A 54 -15.29 13.79 20.50
C GLU A 54 -15.45 14.45 21.85
N GLY A 55 -15.13 15.74 21.95
CA GLY A 55 -15.11 16.51 23.20
C GLY A 55 -13.80 16.40 23.98
N GLU A 56 -12.96 15.40 23.71
CA GLU A 56 -11.66 15.21 24.35
C GLU A 56 -10.49 15.50 23.38
N ASN A 57 -10.49 14.85 22.22
CA ASN A 57 -9.42 14.97 21.24
C ASN A 57 -9.79 15.93 20.10
N PHE A 58 -11.07 16.01 19.77
CA PHE A 58 -11.59 16.92 18.74
C PHE A 58 -13.02 17.35 19.04
N VAL A 59 -13.51 18.38 18.36
CA VAL A 59 -14.90 18.80 18.30
C VAL A 59 -15.31 19.12 16.88
N TYR A 60 -16.59 19.06 16.59
CA TYR A 60 -17.12 19.54 15.31
C TYR A 60 -17.34 21.06 15.35
N GLU A 61 -16.89 21.77 14.35
CA GLU A 61 -17.23 23.16 14.06
C GLU A 61 -17.93 23.21 12.70
N GLY A 62 -19.27 23.16 12.71
CA GLY A 62 -20.06 22.91 11.52
C GLY A 62 -19.79 21.50 10.97
N GLU A 63 -19.37 21.42 9.71
CA GLU A 63 -19.02 20.15 9.06
C GLU A 63 -17.52 19.80 9.19
N LYS A 64 -16.71 20.69 9.76
CA LYS A 64 -15.27 20.53 9.90
C LYS A 64 -14.87 20.05 11.30
N ILE A 65 -13.66 19.54 11.39
CA ILE A 65 -13.04 19.06 12.63
C ILE A 65 -12.08 20.11 13.18
N ASN A 66 -12.31 20.50 14.42
CA ASN A 66 -11.34 21.23 15.22
C ASN A 66 -10.61 20.24 16.15
N LYS A 67 -9.33 20.01 15.90
CA LYS A 67 -8.49 19.13 16.68
C LYS A 67 -8.00 19.84 17.94
N LEU A 68 -8.40 19.34 19.13
CA LEU A 68 -8.07 19.97 20.41
C LEU A 68 -6.66 19.62 20.91
N ASN A 69 -6.17 18.45 20.59
CA ASN A 69 -4.84 17.97 20.98
C ASN A 69 -4.32 16.87 20.04
N SER A 70 -3.11 16.39 20.29
CA SER A 70 -2.46 15.33 19.51
C SER A 70 -2.21 14.05 20.31
N ASN A 71 -2.96 13.84 21.39
CA ASN A 71 -2.76 12.69 22.28
C ASN A 71 -3.33 11.39 21.70
N TRP A 72 -4.20 11.47 20.68
CA TRP A 72 -4.69 10.30 19.98
C TRP A 72 -3.63 9.77 19.00
N GLY A 73 -3.11 8.59 19.28
CA GLY A 73 -1.97 7.97 18.57
C GLY A 73 -2.34 6.83 17.63
N MET A 74 -3.59 6.73 17.19
CA MET A 74 -3.98 5.67 16.28
C MET A 74 -3.41 5.90 14.87
N ALA A 75 -2.93 4.82 14.25
CA ALA A 75 -2.49 4.83 12.87
C ALA A 75 -3.72 4.82 11.92
N GLY A 76 -4.37 5.96 11.79
CA GLY A 76 -5.63 6.12 11.04
C GLY A 76 -5.57 5.71 9.56
N TYR A 77 -4.36 5.55 9.02
CA TYR A 77 -4.12 5.06 7.66
C TYR A 77 -4.26 3.53 7.52
N THR A 78 -4.34 2.79 8.62
CA THR A 78 -4.41 1.32 8.59
C THR A 78 -5.83 0.79 8.47
N GLN A 79 -6.84 1.61 8.75
CA GLN A 79 -8.24 1.19 8.82
C GLN A 79 -9.17 2.22 8.19
N GLY A 80 -10.10 1.75 7.37
CA GLY A 80 -11.17 2.56 6.80
C GLY A 80 -10.74 3.50 5.68
N THR A 81 -11.72 3.93 4.90
CA THR A 81 -11.48 4.87 3.80
C THR A 81 -11.16 6.28 4.29
N PHE A 82 -10.32 7.00 3.55
CA PHE A 82 -10.08 8.43 3.80
C PHE A 82 -11.19 9.34 3.24
N PHE A 83 -12.00 8.83 2.32
CA PHE A 83 -12.98 9.64 1.58
C PHE A 83 -14.17 10.13 2.42
N ILE A 84 -14.31 9.64 3.65
CA ILE A 84 -15.33 10.08 4.61
C ILE A 84 -14.72 10.64 5.90
N VAL A 85 -13.41 10.88 5.94
CA VAL A 85 -12.74 11.56 7.05
C VAL A 85 -13.09 13.04 7.00
N GLY A 86 -13.47 13.62 8.13
CA GLY A 86 -13.79 15.04 8.26
C GLY A 86 -12.56 15.92 7.98
N GLN A 87 -12.77 17.00 7.21
CA GLN A 87 -11.73 17.99 6.94
C GLN A 87 -11.42 18.80 8.20
N LEU A 88 -10.15 19.11 8.45
CA LEU A 88 -9.78 20.01 9.54
C LEU A 88 -10.17 21.45 9.23
N ILE A 89 -10.44 22.24 10.27
CA ILE A 89 -10.69 23.70 10.11
C ILE A 89 -9.46 24.43 9.57
N SER A 90 -8.27 23.90 9.81
CA SER A 90 -6.99 24.43 9.31
C SER A 90 -6.75 24.16 7.82
N ASP A 91 -7.50 23.24 7.21
CA ASP A 91 -7.27 22.84 5.83
C ASP A 91 -8.03 23.77 4.89
N GLU A 92 -7.33 24.32 3.92
CA GLU A 92 -7.92 25.21 2.89
C GLU A 92 -8.80 24.44 1.91
N PHE A 93 -8.45 23.16 1.63
CA PHE A 93 -9.17 22.27 0.72
C PHE A 93 -9.13 20.83 1.21
N ASN A 94 -10.06 20.01 0.72
CA ASN A 94 -10.08 18.58 1.01
C ASN A 94 -9.17 17.84 0.03
N GLN A 95 -7.98 17.44 0.49
CA GLN A 95 -7.02 16.68 -0.33
C GLN A 95 -7.56 15.36 -0.89
N TRP A 96 -8.57 14.78 -0.26
CA TRP A 96 -9.14 13.49 -0.67
C TRP A 96 -10.03 13.60 -1.90
N ASP A 97 -10.52 14.80 -2.24
CA ASP A 97 -11.29 15.02 -3.46
C ASP A 97 -10.37 14.89 -4.69
N GLU A 98 -9.16 15.47 -4.65
CA GLU A 98 -8.14 15.28 -5.68
C GLU A 98 -7.74 13.79 -5.81
N VAL A 99 -7.59 13.08 -4.69
CA VAL A 99 -7.28 11.64 -4.69
C VAL A 99 -8.41 10.83 -5.32
N LYS A 100 -9.68 11.20 -5.11
CA LYS A 100 -10.83 10.55 -5.79
C LYS A 100 -10.76 10.73 -7.30
N GLU A 101 -10.47 11.93 -7.77
CA GLU A 101 -10.32 12.23 -9.19
C GLU A 101 -9.17 11.42 -9.81
N LEU A 102 -8.01 11.42 -9.17
CA LEU A 102 -6.85 10.63 -9.60
C LEU A 102 -7.16 9.11 -9.65
N ASN A 103 -7.94 8.61 -8.70
CA ASN A 103 -8.36 7.19 -8.72
C ASN A 103 -9.36 6.89 -9.84
N ALA A 104 -10.25 7.84 -10.15
CA ALA A 104 -11.23 7.70 -11.23
C ALA A 104 -10.58 7.72 -12.62
N GLU A 105 -9.49 8.47 -12.78
CA GLU A 105 -8.70 8.58 -14.01
C GLU A 105 -7.66 7.46 -14.18
N ALA A 106 -7.44 6.65 -13.14
CA ALA A 106 -6.37 5.68 -13.13
C ALA A 106 -6.55 4.59 -14.20
N ALA A 107 -5.55 4.43 -15.05
CA ALA A 107 -5.54 3.38 -16.06
C ALA A 107 -5.20 2.02 -15.45
N PRO A 108 -5.84 0.92 -15.88
CA PRO A 108 -5.46 -0.40 -15.42
C PRO A 108 -4.08 -0.78 -15.96
N SER A 109 -3.23 -1.35 -15.11
CA SER A 109 -2.00 -1.99 -15.54
C SER A 109 -2.33 -3.14 -16.50
N VAL A 110 -1.51 -3.32 -17.52
CA VAL A 110 -1.63 -4.48 -18.43
C VAL A 110 -1.49 -5.84 -17.71
N MET A 111 -0.96 -5.82 -16.49
CA MET A 111 -0.80 -6.98 -15.61
C MET A 111 -1.86 -7.03 -14.50
N LEU A 112 -2.89 -6.17 -14.52
CA LEU A 112 -3.94 -6.19 -13.51
C LEU A 112 -4.71 -7.52 -13.57
N GLY A 113 -4.81 -8.19 -12.41
CA GLY A 113 -5.44 -9.51 -12.28
C GLY A 113 -4.49 -10.69 -12.52
N PHE A 114 -3.28 -10.46 -13.02
CA PHE A 114 -2.28 -11.51 -13.17
C PHE A 114 -1.45 -11.67 -11.89
N ASP A 115 -1.42 -12.88 -11.33
CA ASP A 115 -0.52 -13.29 -10.25
C ASP A 115 0.32 -14.47 -10.72
N MET A 116 1.63 -14.33 -10.63
CA MET A 116 2.56 -15.40 -10.97
C MET A 116 2.49 -16.53 -9.95
N ASP A 117 2.26 -17.75 -10.38
CA ASP A 117 2.52 -18.93 -9.54
C ASP A 117 4.03 -19.13 -9.40
N THR A 118 4.51 -18.95 -8.18
CA THR A 118 5.94 -19.06 -7.84
C THR A 118 6.35 -20.44 -7.35
N SER A 119 5.44 -21.43 -7.34
CA SER A 119 5.67 -22.75 -6.73
C SER A 119 6.92 -23.47 -7.28
N GLU A 120 7.21 -23.35 -8.58
CA GLU A 120 8.34 -23.99 -9.25
C GLU A 120 9.67 -23.23 -9.12
N VAL A 121 9.65 -21.99 -8.64
CA VAL A 121 10.83 -21.10 -8.57
C VAL A 121 11.07 -20.50 -7.18
N LYS A 122 10.46 -21.07 -6.14
CA LYS A 122 10.61 -20.58 -4.75
C LYS A 122 12.06 -20.52 -4.28
N THR A 123 12.84 -21.53 -4.62
CA THR A 123 14.25 -21.61 -4.24
C THR A 123 15.06 -20.52 -4.94
N GLU A 124 14.85 -20.36 -6.23
CA GLU A 124 15.53 -19.32 -7.02
C GLU A 124 15.16 -17.92 -6.54
N ILE A 125 13.89 -17.68 -6.23
CA ILE A 125 13.43 -16.39 -5.65
C ILE A 125 14.14 -16.13 -4.31
N ALA A 126 14.20 -17.09 -3.40
CA ALA A 126 14.89 -16.95 -2.13
C ALA A 126 16.38 -16.64 -2.32
N ASN A 127 17.05 -17.36 -3.21
CA ASN A 127 18.46 -17.15 -3.52
C ASN A 127 18.72 -15.77 -4.14
N CYS A 128 17.90 -15.35 -5.10
CA CYS A 128 18.00 -14.02 -5.72
C CYS A 128 17.73 -12.91 -4.71
N THR A 129 16.78 -13.10 -3.80
CA THR A 129 16.52 -12.15 -2.69
C THR A 129 17.74 -12.01 -1.80
N ALA A 130 18.38 -13.11 -1.42
CA ALA A 130 19.61 -13.08 -0.62
C ALA A 130 20.75 -12.32 -1.33
N VAL A 131 20.92 -12.53 -2.63
CA VAL A 131 21.88 -11.75 -3.44
C VAL A 131 21.53 -10.27 -3.43
N TYR A 132 20.27 -9.88 -3.67
CA TYR A 132 19.85 -8.49 -3.66
C TYR A 132 20.11 -7.82 -2.28
N GLU A 133 19.73 -8.47 -1.19
CA GLU A 133 19.94 -7.93 0.16
C GLU A 133 21.42 -7.73 0.50
N LYS A 134 22.32 -8.56 -0.04
CA LYS A 134 23.77 -8.42 0.10
C LYS A 134 24.28 -7.07 -0.47
N TYR A 135 23.73 -6.63 -1.60
CA TYR A 135 24.18 -5.43 -2.31
C TYR A 135 23.35 -4.16 -2.04
N LYS A 136 22.13 -4.33 -1.56
CA LYS A 136 21.12 -3.29 -1.39
C LYS A 136 21.65 -2.05 -0.65
N ALA A 137 22.27 -2.25 0.51
CA ALA A 137 22.74 -1.13 1.34
C ALA A 137 23.79 -0.29 0.62
N GLU A 138 24.78 -0.91 -0.02
CA GLU A 138 25.85 -0.22 -0.73
C GLU A 138 25.35 0.51 -1.98
N LEU A 139 24.36 -0.08 -2.69
CA LEU A 139 23.74 0.55 -3.86
C LEU A 139 22.91 1.79 -3.47
N TRP A 140 22.11 1.70 -2.42
CA TRP A 140 21.24 2.80 -2.00
C TRP A 140 22.01 3.96 -1.38
N THR A 141 23.14 3.69 -0.72
CA THR A 141 23.97 4.72 -0.10
C THR A 141 25.07 5.26 -1.01
N GLY A 142 25.33 4.60 -2.13
CA GLY A 142 26.47 4.97 -3.00
C GLY A 142 27.84 4.76 -2.36
N ALA A 143 27.94 3.86 -1.36
CA ALA A 143 29.20 3.59 -0.65
C ALA A 143 30.30 3.00 -1.51
N ARG A 144 29.93 2.41 -2.65
CA ARG A 144 30.84 1.89 -3.70
C ARG A 144 30.38 2.34 -5.07
N GLU A 145 31.30 2.24 -6.07
CA GLU A 145 30.96 2.55 -7.46
C GLU A 145 29.76 1.70 -7.94
N PRO A 146 28.60 2.31 -8.23
CA PRO A 146 27.37 1.56 -8.47
C PRO A 146 27.44 0.68 -9.73
N ARG A 147 28.14 1.09 -10.78
CA ARG A 147 28.20 0.38 -12.07
C ARG A 147 28.88 -0.98 -11.92
N GLU A 148 30.02 -1.02 -11.22
CA GLU A 148 30.74 -2.26 -10.94
C GLU A 148 29.94 -3.16 -10.00
N LEU A 149 29.28 -2.56 -9.01
CA LEU A 149 28.47 -3.28 -8.05
C LEU A 149 27.25 -3.94 -8.71
N VAL A 150 26.56 -3.21 -9.60
CA VAL A 150 25.42 -3.76 -10.37
C VAL A 150 25.88 -4.88 -11.30
N LYS A 151 27.05 -4.76 -11.94
CA LYS A 151 27.60 -5.81 -12.79
C LYS A 151 27.80 -7.10 -11.99
N THR A 152 28.48 -7.01 -10.86
CA THR A 152 28.74 -8.18 -9.99
C THR A 152 27.44 -8.77 -9.45
N MET A 153 26.50 -7.93 -9.01
CA MET A 153 25.18 -8.37 -8.54
C MET A 153 24.41 -9.13 -9.62
N ARG A 154 24.42 -8.66 -10.87
CA ARG A 154 23.76 -9.33 -12.01
C ARG A 154 24.36 -10.70 -12.29
N GLU A 155 25.69 -10.85 -12.22
CA GLU A 155 26.37 -12.13 -12.38
C GLU A 155 25.97 -13.13 -11.26
N GLU A 156 25.88 -12.66 -10.03
CA GLU A 156 25.43 -13.51 -8.91
C GLU A 156 23.93 -13.84 -9.00
N LEU A 157 23.07 -12.92 -9.42
CA LEU A 157 21.65 -13.17 -9.66
C LEU A 157 21.43 -14.23 -10.74
N ASN A 158 22.19 -14.19 -11.84
CA ASN A 158 22.09 -15.19 -12.88
C ASN A 158 22.50 -16.59 -12.36
N LYS A 159 23.55 -16.67 -11.53
CA LYS A 159 23.96 -17.92 -10.88
C LYS A 159 22.91 -18.40 -9.86
N ALA A 160 22.17 -17.49 -9.24
CA ALA A 160 21.09 -17.77 -8.28
C ALA A 160 19.79 -18.23 -8.95
N GLY A 161 19.69 -18.21 -10.27
CA GLY A 161 18.55 -18.70 -11.04
C GLY A 161 17.60 -17.62 -11.55
N TYR A 162 18.05 -16.37 -11.67
CA TYR A 162 17.23 -15.24 -12.14
C TYR A 162 16.59 -15.50 -13.51
N GLU A 163 17.35 -16.07 -14.46
CA GLU A 163 16.84 -16.41 -15.80
C GLU A 163 15.70 -17.44 -15.76
N LYS A 164 15.75 -18.40 -14.84
CA LYS A 164 14.64 -19.37 -14.64
C LYS A 164 13.37 -18.67 -14.16
N ILE A 165 13.50 -17.70 -13.21
CA ILE A 165 12.37 -16.92 -12.73
C ILE A 165 11.74 -16.15 -13.89
N LEU A 166 12.56 -15.47 -14.71
CA LEU A 166 12.07 -14.72 -15.87
C LEU A 166 11.36 -15.60 -16.89
N ALA A 167 11.95 -16.76 -17.22
CA ALA A 167 11.36 -17.70 -18.17
C ALA A 167 10.00 -18.23 -17.68
N THR A 168 9.90 -18.59 -16.39
CA THR A 168 8.65 -19.04 -15.77
C THR A 168 7.59 -17.93 -15.80
N ALA A 169 7.96 -16.70 -15.42
CA ALA A 169 7.05 -15.56 -15.45
C ALA A 169 6.55 -15.28 -16.87
N GLN A 170 7.44 -15.29 -17.87
CA GLN A 170 7.08 -15.03 -19.25
C GLN A 170 6.16 -16.11 -19.83
N ALA A 171 6.42 -17.39 -19.50
CA ALA A 171 5.56 -18.49 -19.92
C ALA A 171 4.14 -18.34 -19.37
N GLN A 172 3.99 -17.98 -18.08
CA GLN A 172 2.69 -17.77 -17.44
C GLN A 172 1.95 -16.56 -18.01
N VAL A 173 2.64 -15.45 -18.27
CA VAL A 173 2.05 -14.26 -18.92
C VAL A 173 1.55 -14.61 -20.33
N ASN A 174 2.32 -15.39 -21.09
CA ASN A 174 1.91 -15.80 -22.43
C ASN A 174 0.69 -16.72 -22.41
N ALA A 175 0.57 -17.56 -21.37
CA ALA A 175 -0.59 -18.45 -21.19
C ALA A 175 -1.85 -17.73 -20.68
N ALA A 176 -1.70 -16.56 -20.05
CA ALA A 176 -2.80 -15.76 -19.51
C ALA A 176 -3.44 -14.79 -20.53
N LYS A 177 -2.83 -14.64 -21.72
CA LYS A 177 -3.36 -13.85 -22.83
C LYS A 177 -4.35 -14.66 -23.68
#